data_50bd5ec38fc6f3bfe2d3de5669cae310
#
_entry.id   50bd5ec38fc6f3bfe2d3de5669cae310
#
_cell.length_a   1.000
_cell.length_b   1.000
_cell.length_c   1.000
_cell.angle_alpha   90.00
_cell.angle_beta   90.00
_cell.angle_gamma   90.00
#
_symmetry.space_group_name_H-M   'P 1'
#
loop_
_entity.id
_entity.type
_entity.pdbx_description
1 polymer ?
#
loop_
_entity_poly.entity_id
_entity_poly.type
_entity_poly.pdbx_seq_one_letter_code
_entity_poly.pdbx_strand_id
1 'polypeptide(L)'
;MENEILFKETQKFRQWWFWFILIGINGLFLYGVFKQVVGGHQFGDKPMSNTDLLITSGLVLLLTILFINFRLDTQIKKDGIYVRFFPFHLAFKHYTWDKISKSFVRQYSPIAEYGGWGLRLGIFGNGKALNVSGNKGLQLEFLDNKKLLIGTQKPDEITETLAKLGQQKI
;
A
#
# COMPACT_ATOMS: atom_id res chain seq x y z
N MET A 1 21.72 -14.60 17.11
CA MET A 1 20.94 -15.45 16.17
C MET A 1 19.43 -15.11 16.13
N GLU A 2 18.97 -14.11 16.87
CA GLU A 2 17.52 -13.68 16.89
C GLU A 2 17.09 -12.83 15.69
N ASN A 3 18.00 -12.26 14.93
CA ASN A 3 17.69 -11.30 13.85
C ASN A 3 17.65 -11.88 12.43
N GLU A 4 17.63 -13.20 12.30
CA GLU A 4 17.61 -13.84 10.99
C GLU A 4 16.27 -13.59 10.28
N ILE A 5 16.33 -12.99 9.08
CA ILE A 5 15.17 -12.76 8.24
C ILE A 5 14.93 -14.04 7.40
N LEU A 6 13.81 -14.70 7.66
CA LEU A 6 13.44 -15.95 6.97
C LEU A 6 12.63 -15.67 5.69
N PHE A 7 11.89 -14.55 5.68
CA PHE A 7 11.16 -14.07 4.51
C PHE A 7 11.26 -12.56 4.44
N LYS A 8 11.40 -12.03 3.22
CA LYS A 8 11.37 -10.58 2.96
C LYS A 8 10.70 -10.29 1.64
N GLU A 9 9.77 -9.35 1.67
CA GLU A 9 9.11 -8.83 0.49
C GLU A 9 8.97 -7.31 0.58
N THR A 10 9.19 -6.64 -0.56
CA THR A 10 8.90 -5.22 -0.74
C THR A 10 8.01 -5.06 -1.95
N GLN A 11 6.81 -4.55 -1.74
CA GLN A 11 5.83 -4.29 -2.79
C GLN A 11 5.73 -2.78 -3.03
N LYS A 12 5.62 -2.38 -4.30
CA LYS A 12 5.39 -1.00 -4.74
C LYS A 12 4.21 -0.97 -5.71
N PHE A 13 3.56 0.18 -5.83
CA PHE A 13 2.53 0.41 -6.84
C PHE A 13 3.15 0.38 -8.24
N ARG A 14 3.00 -0.74 -8.96
CA ARG A 14 3.57 -0.95 -10.31
C ARG A 14 2.50 -1.08 -11.39
N GLN A 15 1.24 -0.77 -11.07
CA GLN A 15 0.15 -0.84 -12.03
C GLN A 15 0.36 0.20 -13.13
N TRP A 16 0.69 -0.24 -14.37
CA TRP A 16 1.02 0.64 -15.49
C TRP A 16 -0.09 1.62 -15.84
N TRP A 17 -1.37 1.18 -15.80
CA TRP A 17 -2.53 2.03 -16.08
C TRP A 17 -2.67 3.18 -15.09
N PHE A 18 -2.35 2.94 -13.82
CA PHE A 18 -2.39 3.95 -12.76
C PHE A 18 -1.33 5.04 -13.01
N TRP A 19 -0.11 4.63 -13.40
CA TRP A 19 0.96 5.56 -13.75
C TRP A 19 0.65 6.34 -15.01
N PHE A 20 0.02 5.71 -16.00
CA PHE A 20 -0.42 6.39 -17.22
C PHE A 20 -1.41 7.51 -16.91
N ILE A 21 -2.38 7.28 -16.03
CA ILE A 21 -3.34 8.30 -15.59
C ILE A 21 -2.62 9.43 -14.85
N LEU A 22 -1.74 9.11 -13.88
CA LEU A 22 -1.01 10.13 -13.11
C LEU A 22 -0.12 11.01 -14.01
N ILE A 23 0.60 10.40 -14.95
CA ILE A 23 1.44 11.12 -15.93
C ILE A 23 0.57 12.01 -16.80
N GLY A 24 -0.57 11.51 -17.30
CA GLY A 24 -1.51 12.29 -18.10
C GLY A 24 -2.06 13.51 -17.36
N ILE A 25 -2.47 13.34 -16.10
CA ILE A 25 -2.96 14.43 -15.27
C ILE A 25 -1.85 15.47 -15.02
N ASN A 26 -0.64 15.04 -14.65
CA ASN A 26 0.49 15.95 -14.46
C ASN A 26 0.82 16.71 -15.75
N GLY A 27 0.84 16.02 -16.90
CA GLY A 27 1.05 16.64 -18.19
C GLY A 27 0.02 17.71 -18.55
N LEU A 28 -1.26 17.42 -18.25
CA LEU A 28 -2.36 18.37 -18.45
C LEU A 28 -2.18 19.64 -17.61
N PHE A 29 -1.88 19.47 -16.31
CA PHE A 29 -1.68 20.62 -15.42
C PHE A 29 -0.42 21.41 -15.77
N LEU A 30 0.69 20.74 -16.12
CA LEU A 30 1.91 21.41 -16.58
C LEU A 30 1.67 22.20 -17.87
N TYR A 31 0.94 21.63 -18.83
CA TYR A 31 0.52 22.34 -20.03
C TYR A 31 -0.34 23.57 -19.70
N GLY A 32 -1.30 23.43 -18.78
CA GLY A 32 -2.13 24.53 -18.31
C GLY A 32 -1.32 25.66 -17.68
N VAL A 33 -0.37 25.32 -16.80
CA VAL A 33 0.55 26.29 -16.20
C VAL A 33 1.39 27.00 -17.28
N PHE A 34 1.96 26.26 -18.21
CA PHE A 34 2.77 26.84 -19.28
C PHE A 34 1.93 27.77 -20.15
N LYS A 35 0.75 27.33 -20.61
CA LYS A 35 -0.13 28.12 -21.47
C LYS A 35 -0.66 29.38 -20.77
N GLN A 36 -1.11 29.26 -19.52
CA GLN A 36 -1.81 30.36 -18.83
C GLN A 36 -0.87 31.27 -18.06
N VAL A 37 0.07 30.71 -17.29
CA VAL A 37 0.94 31.53 -16.42
C VAL A 37 2.11 32.08 -17.20
N VAL A 38 2.73 31.29 -18.11
CA VAL A 38 3.88 31.73 -18.91
C VAL A 38 3.42 32.40 -20.19
N GLY A 39 2.47 31.78 -20.92
CA GLY A 39 2.01 32.25 -22.21
C GLY A 39 0.92 33.35 -22.18
N GLY A 40 0.31 33.62 -21.02
CA GLY A 40 -0.76 34.63 -20.87
C GLY A 40 -2.07 34.26 -21.57
N HIS A 41 -2.24 33.03 -22.03
CA HIS A 41 -3.43 32.54 -22.73
C HIS A 41 -4.30 31.69 -21.81
N GLN A 42 -5.59 31.97 -21.74
CA GLN A 42 -6.51 31.20 -20.91
C GLN A 42 -6.46 29.69 -21.19
N PHE A 43 -6.46 28.88 -20.13
CA PHE A 43 -6.50 27.43 -20.18
C PHE A 43 -7.91 26.93 -19.81
N GLY A 44 -8.63 26.42 -20.82
CA GLY A 44 -10.03 25.95 -20.70
C GLY A 44 -11.07 27.06 -20.87
N ASP A 45 -12.33 26.66 -20.94
CA ASP A 45 -13.47 27.58 -21.16
C ASP A 45 -13.82 28.41 -19.93
N LYS A 46 -13.54 27.86 -18.74
CA LYS A 46 -13.68 28.56 -17.45
C LYS A 46 -12.34 28.45 -16.71
N PRO A 47 -11.37 29.33 -17.04
CA PRO A 47 -10.01 29.20 -16.50
C PRO A 47 -10.00 29.44 -14.99
N MET A 48 -9.23 28.67 -14.29
CA MET A 48 -8.88 28.91 -12.88
C MET A 48 -8.00 30.17 -12.80
N SER A 49 -7.95 30.80 -11.63
CA SER A 49 -6.94 31.83 -11.40
C SER A 49 -5.53 31.24 -11.52
N ASN A 50 -4.53 32.06 -11.85
CA ASN A 50 -3.14 31.59 -11.93
C ASN A 50 -2.67 30.96 -10.61
N THR A 51 -3.09 31.55 -9.48
CA THR A 51 -2.77 31.04 -8.14
C THR A 51 -3.38 29.67 -7.92
N ASP A 52 -4.68 29.51 -8.22
CA ASP A 52 -5.37 28.23 -8.02
C ASP A 52 -4.79 27.13 -8.93
N LEU A 53 -4.43 27.48 -10.17
CA LEU A 53 -3.82 26.56 -11.11
C LEU A 53 -2.44 26.09 -10.62
N LEU A 54 -1.62 26.99 -10.09
CA LEU A 54 -0.32 26.65 -9.52
C LEU A 54 -0.45 25.76 -8.26
N ILE A 55 -1.37 26.12 -7.35
CA ILE A 55 -1.62 25.34 -6.13
C ILE A 55 -2.09 23.93 -6.51
N THR A 56 -3.08 23.81 -7.40
CA THR A 56 -3.62 22.51 -7.82
C THR A 56 -2.56 21.68 -8.52
N SER A 57 -1.76 22.27 -9.41
CA SER A 57 -0.64 21.60 -10.07
C SER A 57 0.39 21.08 -9.06
N GLY A 58 0.72 21.90 -8.07
CA GLY A 58 1.62 21.53 -6.97
C GLY A 58 1.08 20.35 -6.13
N LEU A 59 -0.22 20.37 -5.82
CA LEU A 59 -0.88 19.26 -5.09
C LEU A 59 -0.89 17.96 -5.90
N VAL A 60 -1.16 18.02 -7.20
CA VAL A 60 -1.12 16.85 -8.10
C VAL A 60 0.29 16.29 -8.18
N LEU A 61 1.31 17.14 -8.28
CA LEU A 61 2.71 16.71 -8.29
C LEU A 61 3.10 16.07 -6.94
N LEU A 62 2.72 16.70 -5.83
CA LEU A 62 2.97 16.17 -4.49
C LEU A 62 2.32 14.79 -4.31
N LEU A 63 1.07 14.62 -4.76
CA LEU A 63 0.38 13.34 -4.75
C LEU A 63 1.14 12.28 -5.55
N THR A 64 1.65 12.65 -6.72
CA THR A 64 2.43 11.74 -7.56
C THR A 64 3.73 11.32 -6.87
N ILE A 65 4.45 12.26 -6.26
CA ILE A 65 5.66 11.98 -5.46
C ILE A 65 5.34 11.05 -4.29
N LEU A 66 4.19 11.24 -3.64
CA LEU A 66 3.73 10.39 -2.56
C LEU A 66 3.54 8.95 -3.03
N PHE A 67 2.88 8.73 -4.18
CA PHE A 67 2.68 7.39 -4.76
C PHE A 67 3.96 6.70 -5.21
N ILE A 68 4.97 7.45 -5.70
CA ILE A 68 6.31 6.91 -6.01
C ILE A 68 6.94 6.27 -4.76
N ASN A 69 6.70 6.86 -3.60
CA ASN A 69 7.29 6.44 -2.33
C ASN A 69 6.49 5.35 -1.62
N PHE A 70 5.25 5.09 -2.02
CA PHE A 70 4.43 4.05 -1.38
C PHE A 70 5.05 2.68 -1.55
N ARG A 71 5.30 2.02 -0.40
CA ARG A 71 5.80 0.65 -0.38
C ARG A 71 5.29 -0.10 0.85
N LEU A 72 5.04 -1.37 0.66
CA LEU A 72 4.74 -2.32 1.71
C LEU A 72 5.95 -3.23 1.89
N ASP A 73 6.63 -3.12 3.02
CA ASP A 73 7.73 -3.96 3.41
C ASP A 73 7.23 -4.99 4.43
N THR A 74 7.43 -6.28 4.15
CA THR A 74 7.08 -7.39 5.02
C THR A 74 8.31 -8.23 5.29
N GLN A 75 8.54 -8.58 6.55
CA GLN A 75 9.60 -9.49 6.97
C GLN A 75 9.03 -10.50 7.98
N ILE A 76 9.41 -11.75 7.84
CA ILE A 76 9.10 -12.79 8.82
C ILE A 76 10.42 -13.25 9.44
N LYS A 77 10.47 -13.26 10.77
CA LYS A 77 11.60 -13.68 11.58
C LYS A 77 11.17 -14.74 12.60
N LYS A 78 12.13 -15.28 13.34
CA LYS A 78 11.86 -16.29 14.38
C LYS A 78 10.97 -15.75 15.52
N ASP A 79 11.03 -14.46 15.79
CA ASP A 79 10.31 -13.78 16.89
C ASP A 79 8.97 -13.18 16.47
N GLY A 80 8.65 -13.13 15.15
CA GLY A 80 7.39 -12.53 14.68
C GLY A 80 7.41 -12.00 13.27
N ILE A 81 6.39 -11.22 12.98
CA ILE A 81 6.15 -10.58 11.69
C ILE A 81 6.38 -9.07 11.83
N TYR A 82 7.18 -8.54 10.91
CA TYR A 82 7.49 -7.12 10.81
C TYR A 82 6.87 -6.56 9.54
N VAL A 83 6.05 -5.53 9.66
CA VAL A 83 5.41 -4.89 8.51
C VAL A 83 5.52 -3.38 8.58
N ARG A 84 5.79 -2.75 7.45
CA ARG A 84 5.83 -1.30 7.31
C ARG A 84 5.16 -0.88 6.00
N PHE A 85 4.18 0.00 6.08
CA PHE A 85 3.55 0.63 4.92
C PHE A 85 4.00 2.10 4.86
N PHE A 86 5.11 2.34 4.16
CA PHE A 86 5.68 3.68 4.01
C PHE A 86 4.85 4.50 3.00
N PRO A 87 4.60 5.83 3.24
CA PRO A 87 5.11 6.66 4.33
C PRO A 87 4.26 6.67 5.60
N PHE A 88 3.11 5.98 5.66
CA PHE A 88 2.23 5.99 6.84
C PHE A 88 2.88 5.39 8.09
N HIS A 89 3.74 4.40 7.90
CA HIS A 89 4.55 3.82 8.97
C HIS A 89 6.03 4.13 8.68
N LEU A 90 6.64 4.97 9.49
CA LEU A 90 8.08 5.30 9.37
C LEU A 90 8.96 4.16 9.88
N ALA A 91 8.52 3.44 10.93
CA ALA A 91 9.18 2.26 11.48
C ALA A 91 8.39 0.98 11.20
N PHE A 92 9.04 -0.18 11.31
CA PHE A 92 8.37 -1.46 11.26
C PHE A 92 7.47 -1.65 12.47
N LYS A 93 6.23 -2.10 12.23
CA LYS A 93 5.36 -2.64 13.27
C LYS A 93 5.71 -4.10 13.48
N HIS A 94 5.96 -4.49 14.70
CA HIS A 94 6.30 -5.85 15.10
C HIS A 94 5.09 -6.56 15.72
N TYR A 95 4.75 -7.71 15.22
CA TYR A 95 3.71 -8.60 15.69
C TYR A 95 4.35 -9.91 16.12
N THR A 96 4.45 -10.13 17.41
CA THR A 96 5.07 -11.32 18.01
C THR A 96 4.14 -12.54 17.92
N TRP A 97 4.70 -13.74 17.80
CA TRP A 97 3.93 -14.97 17.61
C TRP A 97 3.01 -15.30 18.77
N ASP A 98 3.34 -14.89 19.99
CA ASP A 98 2.52 -15.06 21.21
C ASP A 98 1.18 -14.33 21.15
N LYS A 99 1.08 -13.25 20.37
CA LYS A 99 -0.13 -12.45 20.17
C LYS A 99 -1.01 -12.92 19.02
N ILE A 100 -0.48 -13.81 18.18
CA ILE A 100 -1.15 -14.27 16.97
C ILE A 100 -1.82 -15.62 17.24
N SER A 101 -3.15 -15.65 17.14
CA SER A 101 -3.95 -16.86 17.27
C SER A 101 -4.00 -17.66 15.97
N LYS A 102 -4.11 -16.96 14.82
CA LYS A 102 -4.13 -17.57 13.47
C LYS A 102 -3.21 -16.83 12.52
N SER A 103 -2.52 -17.60 11.66
CA SER A 103 -1.65 -17.08 10.61
C SER A 103 -1.66 -18.03 9.41
N PHE A 104 -2.27 -17.58 8.31
CA PHE A 104 -2.42 -18.35 7.10
C PHE A 104 -2.51 -17.46 5.87
N VAL A 105 -2.11 -17.99 4.72
CA VAL A 105 -2.29 -17.30 3.44
C VAL A 105 -3.67 -17.61 2.87
N ARG A 106 -4.37 -16.57 2.41
CA ARG A 106 -5.67 -16.72 1.74
C ARG A 106 -5.80 -15.83 0.51
N GLN A 107 -6.72 -16.19 -0.33
CA GLN A 107 -7.24 -15.30 -1.34
C GLN A 107 -8.31 -14.38 -0.71
N TYR A 108 -8.36 -13.12 -1.16
CA TYR A 108 -9.32 -12.12 -0.71
C TYR A 108 -9.77 -11.24 -1.87
N SER A 109 -10.87 -10.53 -1.69
CA SER A 109 -11.32 -9.52 -2.65
C SER A 109 -10.93 -8.12 -2.16
N PRO A 110 -9.91 -7.47 -2.77
CA PRO A 110 -9.45 -6.16 -2.32
C PRO A 110 -10.57 -5.11 -2.28
N ILE A 111 -11.43 -5.10 -3.29
CA ILE A 111 -12.51 -4.11 -3.42
C ILE A 111 -13.67 -4.45 -2.48
N ALA A 112 -14.16 -5.70 -2.50
CA ALA A 112 -15.34 -6.09 -1.73
C ALA A 112 -15.08 -6.15 -0.21
N GLU A 113 -13.88 -6.61 0.21
CA GLU A 113 -13.56 -6.77 1.63
C GLU A 113 -12.96 -5.50 2.25
N TYR A 114 -12.24 -4.66 1.46
CA TYR A 114 -11.46 -3.54 1.98
C TYR A 114 -11.63 -2.22 1.22
N GLY A 115 -12.48 -2.18 0.19
CA GLY A 115 -12.69 -0.97 -0.61
C GLY A 115 -11.47 -0.58 -1.48
N GLY A 116 -10.58 -1.54 -1.78
CA GLY A 116 -9.42 -1.35 -2.66
C GLY A 116 -8.07 -1.65 -2.01
N TRP A 117 -7.02 -1.17 -2.66
CA TRP A 117 -5.63 -1.33 -2.20
C TRP A 117 -5.19 -0.14 -1.35
N GLY A 118 -4.14 -0.36 -0.54
CA GLY A 118 -3.54 0.63 0.34
C GLY A 118 -3.56 0.22 1.82
N LEU A 119 -3.56 1.22 2.71
CA LEU A 119 -3.87 1.05 4.12
C LEU A 119 -5.38 1.20 4.27
N ARG A 120 -6.08 0.10 4.54
CA ARG A 120 -7.54 0.02 4.53
C ARG A 120 -8.10 -0.51 5.84
N LEU A 121 -9.30 -0.05 6.15
CA LEU A 121 -10.15 -0.68 7.16
C LEU A 121 -11.12 -1.61 6.44
N GLY A 122 -11.22 -2.84 6.91
CA GLY A 122 -12.11 -3.84 6.34
C GLY A 122 -13.57 -3.51 6.56
N ILE A 123 -14.37 -3.83 5.56
CA ILE A 123 -15.83 -3.76 5.63
C ILE A 123 -16.31 -4.99 6.41
N PHE A 124 -17.42 -4.87 7.15
CA PHE A 124 -18.05 -5.97 7.88
C PHE A 124 -17.12 -6.73 8.88
N GLY A 125 -16.22 -6.02 9.55
CA GLY A 125 -15.39 -6.64 10.59
C GLY A 125 -14.17 -7.41 10.07
N ASN A 126 -13.79 -7.24 8.82
CA ASN A 126 -12.59 -7.87 8.22
C ASN A 126 -11.25 -7.34 8.78
N GLY A 127 -11.30 -6.37 9.71
CA GLY A 127 -10.12 -5.82 10.35
C GLY A 127 -9.38 -4.81 9.47
N LYS A 128 -8.05 -4.81 9.54
CA LYS A 128 -7.20 -3.92 8.75
C LYS A 128 -6.56 -4.68 7.58
N ALA A 129 -6.30 -3.97 6.48
CA ALA A 129 -5.48 -4.49 5.39
C ALA A 129 -4.35 -3.51 5.06
N LEU A 130 -3.20 -4.10 4.76
CA LEU A 130 -2.04 -3.46 4.18
C LEU A 130 -1.75 -4.19 2.87
N ASN A 131 -2.12 -3.60 1.75
CA ASN A 131 -1.97 -4.23 0.45
C ASN A 131 -1.60 -3.20 -0.63
N VAL A 132 -0.92 -3.63 -1.67
CA VAL A 132 -0.48 -2.76 -2.78
C VAL A 132 -1.10 -3.21 -4.09
N SER A 133 -1.15 -4.53 -4.31
CA SER A 133 -1.69 -5.14 -5.53
C SER A 133 -2.03 -6.61 -5.30
N GLY A 134 -2.71 -7.21 -6.26
CA GLY A 134 -3.08 -8.63 -6.18
C GLY A 134 -4.27 -8.89 -5.24
N ASN A 135 -4.53 -10.18 -5.01
CA ASN A 135 -5.67 -10.69 -4.25
C ASN A 135 -5.28 -11.85 -3.32
N LYS A 136 -3.99 -12.03 -3.03
CA LYS A 136 -3.49 -12.99 -2.03
C LYS A 136 -2.83 -12.23 -0.89
N GLY A 137 -2.98 -12.73 0.32
CA GLY A 137 -2.44 -12.08 1.50
C GLY A 137 -2.29 -13.03 2.68
N LEU A 138 -1.36 -12.67 3.58
CA LEU A 138 -1.19 -13.28 4.88
C LEU A 138 -2.26 -12.70 5.82
N GLN A 139 -3.17 -13.55 6.25
CA GLN A 139 -4.17 -13.22 7.25
C GLN A 139 -3.61 -13.52 8.63
N LEU A 140 -3.65 -12.51 9.50
CA LEU A 140 -3.36 -12.63 10.92
C LEU A 140 -4.64 -12.38 11.71
N GLU A 141 -4.92 -13.25 12.67
CA GLU A 141 -5.92 -13.04 13.71
C GLU A 141 -5.19 -13.01 15.05
N PHE A 142 -5.52 -12.03 15.87
CA PHE A 142 -4.88 -11.83 17.17
C PHE A 142 -5.74 -12.35 18.31
N LEU A 143 -5.13 -12.59 19.46
CA LEU A 143 -5.82 -13.05 20.66
C LEU A 143 -6.89 -12.05 21.15
N ASP A 144 -6.77 -10.77 20.81
CA ASP A 144 -7.73 -9.71 21.09
C ASP A 144 -8.84 -9.58 20.02
N ASN A 145 -9.01 -10.60 19.16
CA ASN A 145 -9.97 -10.68 18.06
C ASN A 145 -9.75 -9.66 16.94
N LYS A 146 -8.67 -8.89 16.96
CA LYS A 146 -8.31 -8.04 15.82
C LYS A 146 -7.78 -8.87 14.66
N LYS A 147 -7.99 -8.35 13.44
CA LYS A 147 -7.55 -8.99 12.21
C LYS A 147 -6.67 -8.04 11.40
N LEU A 148 -5.64 -8.59 10.78
CA LEU A 148 -4.76 -7.86 9.87
C LEU A 148 -4.48 -8.74 8.64
N LEU A 149 -4.79 -8.21 7.47
CA LEU A 149 -4.37 -8.79 6.21
C LEU A 149 -3.14 -8.05 5.69
N ILE A 150 -2.10 -8.78 5.33
CA ILE A 150 -0.89 -8.25 4.68
C ILE A 150 -0.85 -8.84 3.28
N GLY A 151 -1.06 -8.00 2.25
CA GLY A 151 -1.00 -8.43 0.85
C GLY A 151 0.37 -9.02 0.52
N THR A 152 0.39 -10.03 -0.36
CA THR A 152 1.63 -10.64 -0.83
C THR A 152 1.55 -11.04 -2.30
N GLN A 153 2.68 -10.96 -2.98
CA GLN A 153 2.90 -11.51 -4.32
C GLN A 153 3.68 -12.83 -4.27
N LYS A 154 4.06 -13.27 -3.05
CA LYS A 154 4.85 -14.48 -2.78
C LYS A 154 4.13 -15.40 -1.78
N PRO A 155 2.89 -15.83 -2.07
CA PRO A 155 2.06 -16.59 -1.15
C PRO A 155 2.69 -17.92 -0.74
N ASP A 156 3.35 -18.61 -1.68
CA ASP A 156 3.94 -19.92 -1.45
C ASP A 156 5.17 -19.81 -0.55
N GLU A 157 6.05 -18.81 -0.76
CA GLU A 157 7.21 -18.55 0.10
C GLU A 157 6.79 -18.24 1.55
N ILE A 158 5.70 -17.47 1.74
CA ILE A 158 5.15 -17.20 3.09
C ILE A 158 4.64 -18.49 3.72
N THR A 159 3.86 -19.28 2.98
CA THR A 159 3.30 -20.55 3.49
C THR A 159 4.39 -21.50 3.93
N GLU A 160 5.43 -21.69 3.12
CA GLU A 160 6.60 -22.51 3.48
C GLU A 160 7.34 -21.96 4.71
N THR A 161 7.52 -20.65 4.79
CA THR A 161 8.19 -20.02 5.93
C THR A 161 7.41 -20.23 7.23
N LEU A 162 6.08 -20.06 7.18
CA LEU A 162 5.20 -20.31 8.33
C LEU A 162 5.23 -21.78 8.75
N ALA A 163 5.22 -22.71 7.79
CA ALA A 163 5.31 -24.15 8.07
C ALA A 163 6.65 -24.51 8.74
N LYS A 164 7.78 -24.01 8.22
CA LYS A 164 9.12 -24.21 8.80
C LYS A 164 9.24 -23.67 10.23
N LEU A 165 8.51 -22.60 10.55
CA LEU A 165 8.47 -22.03 11.89
C LEU A 165 7.46 -22.72 12.82
N GLY A 166 6.62 -23.64 12.33
CA GLY A 166 5.50 -24.19 13.08
C GLY A 166 4.44 -23.14 13.42
N GLN A 167 4.36 -22.06 12.65
CA GLN A 167 3.46 -20.94 12.87
C GLN A 167 2.33 -20.88 11.84
N GLN A 168 2.16 -21.89 11.00
CA GLN A 168 0.96 -22.01 10.16
C GLN A 168 -0.22 -22.45 11.04
N LYS A 169 -1.11 -21.53 11.37
CA LYS A 169 -2.29 -21.74 12.23
C LYS A 169 -3.53 -21.32 11.47
N ILE A 170 -4.44 -22.24 11.22
CA ILE A 170 -5.70 -22.04 10.46
C ILE A 170 -6.88 -21.87 11.40
#